data_53dcbb23f5840c9bfbd11a2f8ab14992
#
_entry.id   53dcbb23f5840c9bfbd11a2f8ab14992
#
_cell.length_a   1.000
_cell.length_b   1.000
_cell.length_c   1.000
_cell.angle_alpha   90.00
_cell.angle_beta   90.00
_cell.angle_gamma   90.00
#
_symmetry.space_group_name_H-M   'P 1'
#
loop_
_entity.id
_entity.type
_entity.pdbx_description
1 polymer ?
#
loop_
_entity_poly.entity_id
_entity_poly.type
_entity_poly.pdbx_seq_one_letter_code
_entity_poly.pdbx_strand_id
1 'polypeptide(L)'
;MRMVKPVLIGVALAALAAPAIAQTPKAADGKPDLSGFWTQASLTPLIRAPSNKTLVVSEEEAKRIAAAVPMAGVTEEGFKGATYSDPNKGPPPKGAKDFGVQGYDSFWMDPGARLANVKGEWRTSYVVEPASGQLPYVDPAEQAKKRAARSERYETGNAAYEGPEATNIAERCLIGFANAAGPGMLSGLYNSNYQMVQTKDHMMILAEMAHDARVIPIFDTAEKARSSRRPSAIKPWFGDTVGWWEGDTFVMESTNINPVQVEAQSSFPISENAVVTERFTRTSDKDILYEFSVTDPETYTQPWKAELSFYPSPGWYEYACHEGNYGMHGILAGAREKERQAALTAKAKPKARTVKGGQ
;
A
#
# COMPACT_ATOMS: atom_id res chain seq x y z
N MET A 1 87.29 -21.26 12.85
CA MET A 1 86.17 -20.70 13.67
C MET A 1 85.10 -20.10 12.74
N ARG A 2 84.07 -20.84 12.38
CA ARG A 2 83.03 -20.38 11.49
C ARG A 2 81.83 -19.97 12.38
N MET A 3 81.46 -18.68 12.35
CA MET A 3 80.32 -18.15 13.04
C MET A 3 79.01 -18.48 12.25
N VAL A 4 78.11 -19.21 12.88
CA VAL A 4 76.74 -19.46 12.37
C VAL A 4 75.87 -18.33 12.83
N LYS A 5 75.22 -17.60 11.89
CA LYS A 5 74.23 -16.57 12.18
C LYS A 5 72.84 -17.23 12.39
N PRO A 6 72.09 -16.88 13.43
CA PRO A 6 70.74 -17.38 13.58
C PRO A 6 69.76 -16.66 12.60
N VAL A 7 68.93 -17.45 11.90
CA VAL A 7 67.84 -16.99 11.07
C VAL A 7 66.61 -16.90 11.98
N LEU A 8 66.12 -15.68 12.22
CA LEU A 8 64.84 -15.45 12.88
C LEU A 8 63.71 -15.61 11.84
N ILE A 9 62.89 -16.67 12.01
CA ILE A 9 61.66 -16.86 11.23
C ILE A 9 60.55 -16.10 11.95
N GLY A 10 60.15 -14.96 11.41
CA GLY A 10 58.97 -14.21 11.86
C GLY A 10 57.70 -14.89 11.36
N VAL A 11 56.93 -15.46 12.28
CA VAL A 11 55.55 -15.94 11.99
C VAL A 11 54.63 -14.74 11.99
N ALA A 12 54.17 -14.29 10.81
CA ALA A 12 53.13 -13.29 10.67
C ALA A 12 51.77 -13.95 10.96
N LEU A 13 51.16 -13.67 12.11
CA LEU A 13 49.76 -13.97 12.38
C LEU A 13 48.89 -13.06 11.49
N ALA A 14 48.37 -13.60 10.40
CA ALA A 14 47.27 -12.96 9.67
C ALA A 14 46.00 -13.10 10.53
N ALA A 15 45.60 -12.02 11.21
CA ALA A 15 44.31 -11.92 11.83
C ALA A 15 43.22 -11.90 10.73
N LEU A 16 42.52 -13.00 10.55
CA LEU A 16 41.31 -13.06 9.76
C LEU A 16 40.28 -12.15 10.45
N ALA A 17 40.09 -10.93 9.93
CA ALA A 17 38.99 -10.08 10.31
C ALA A 17 37.70 -10.78 9.82
N ALA A 18 36.99 -11.45 10.73
CA ALA A 18 35.63 -11.87 10.48
C ALA A 18 34.81 -10.62 10.11
N PRO A 19 33.94 -10.66 9.09
CA PRO A 19 33.07 -9.54 8.81
C PRO A 19 32.24 -9.28 10.06
N ALA A 20 32.32 -8.06 10.59
CA ALA A 20 31.47 -7.64 11.68
C ALA A 20 30.02 -7.73 11.17
N ILE A 21 29.27 -8.72 11.65
CA ILE A 21 27.83 -8.77 11.43
C ILE A 21 27.30 -7.50 12.11
N ALA A 22 26.81 -6.57 11.31
CA ALA A 22 26.23 -5.34 11.82
C ALA A 22 25.12 -5.74 12.80
N GLN A 23 25.30 -5.42 14.07
CA GLN A 23 24.31 -5.76 15.09
C GLN A 23 23.05 -4.93 14.81
N THR A 24 21.94 -5.61 14.67
CA THR A 24 20.62 -4.97 14.56
C THR A 24 20.41 -4.06 15.75
N PRO A 25 20.03 -2.78 15.58
CA PRO A 25 19.73 -1.88 16.67
C PRO A 25 18.69 -2.49 17.64
N LYS A 26 18.89 -2.28 18.94
CA LYS A 26 18.02 -2.81 20.00
C LYS A 26 17.35 -1.66 20.75
N ALA A 27 16.06 -1.83 21.06
CA ALA A 27 15.31 -0.96 21.94
C ALA A 27 15.70 -1.23 23.43
N ALA A 28 15.21 -0.40 24.34
CA ALA A 28 15.56 -0.49 25.77
C ALA A 28 15.14 -1.80 26.42
N ASP A 29 14.15 -2.50 25.87
CA ASP A 29 13.66 -3.81 26.34
C ASP A 29 14.48 -4.99 25.75
N GLY A 30 15.53 -4.69 24.95
CA GLY A 30 16.39 -5.69 24.31
C GLY A 30 15.81 -6.29 23.02
N LYS A 31 14.61 -5.93 22.62
CA LYS A 31 14.02 -6.33 21.33
C LYS A 31 14.65 -5.52 20.19
N PRO A 32 14.59 -6.00 18.94
CA PRO A 32 14.98 -5.17 17.80
C PRO A 32 14.21 -3.85 17.80
N ASP A 33 14.91 -2.75 17.61
CA ASP A 33 14.30 -1.43 17.54
C ASP A 33 13.70 -1.20 16.16
N LEU A 34 12.39 -1.15 16.07
CA LEU A 34 11.65 -0.86 14.84
C LEU A 34 11.29 0.62 14.70
N SER A 35 11.62 1.44 15.72
CA SER A 35 11.32 2.88 15.69
C SER A 35 12.03 3.59 14.56
N GLY A 36 11.41 4.64 14.04
CA GLY A 36 12.00 5.47 12.99
C GLY A 36 10.99 5.86 11.92
N PHE A 37 11.52 6.49 10.88
CA PHE A 37 10.78 6.84 9.67
C PHE A 37 11.18 5.89 8.54
N TRP A 38 10.19 5.24 7.97
CA TRP A 38 10.37 4.17 7.01
C TRP A 38 9.53 4.41 5.76
N THR A 39 9.98 3.90 4.61
CA THR A 39 9.20 3.87 3.38
C THR A 39 9.21 2.48 2.76
N GLN A 40 8.14 2.14 2.06
CA GLN A 40 8.06 0.95 1.22
C GLN A 40 7.83 1.30 -0.26
N ALA A 41 8.08 2.56 -0.64
CA ALA A 41 7.90 3.04 -2.01
C ALA A 41 8.70 2.18 -3.00
N SER A 42 8.00 1.57 -3.95
CA SER A 42 8.57 0.65 -4.93
C SER A 42 7.61 0.44 -6.10
N LEU A 43 8.16 0.20 -7.28
CA LEU A 43 7.42 -0.11 -8.50
C LEU A 43 6.97 -1.58 -8.58
N THR A 44 7.24 -2.39 -7.55
CA THR A 44 6.81 -3.79 -7.51
C THR A 44 5.31 -3.87 -7.24
N PRO A 45 4.53 -4.53 -8.11
CA PRO A 45 3.10 -4.72 -7.89
C PRO A 45 2.82 -5.79 -6.83
N LEU A 46 1.62 -5.76 -6.22
CA LEU A 46 1.18 -6.81 -5.32
C LEU A 46 1.19 -8.18 -6.00
N ILE A 47 0.53 -8.30 -7.14
CA ILE A 47 0.43 -9.54 -7.92
C ILE A 47 1.39 -9.51 -9.10
N ARG A 48 1.90 -10.69 -9.49
CA ARG A 48 2.84 -10.81 -10.60
C ARG A 48 2.15 -10.52 -11.93
N ALA A 49 2.73 -9.59 -12.69
CA ALA A 49 2.25 -9.29 -14.03
C ALA A 49 2.45 -10.51 -14.95
N PRO A 50 1.53 -10.80 -15.89
CA PRO A 50 1.65 -11.95 -16.80
C PRO A 50 2.93 -11.97 -17.64
N SER A 51 3.54 -10.80 -17.89
CA SER A 51 4.83 -10.66 -18.56
C SER A 51 6.00 -11.19 -17.75
N ASN A 52 5.91 -11.22 -16.42
CA ASN A 52 6.97 -11.65 -15.51
C ASN A 52 6.79 -13.13 -15.14
N LYS A 53 7.73 -13.99 -15.56
CA LYS A 53 7.63 -15.44 -15.36
C LYS A 53 8.12 -15.93 -14.00
N THR A 54 9.02 -15.18 -13.37
CA THR A 54 9.66 -15.53 -12.09
C THR A 54 9.41 -14.46 -11.04
N LEU A 55 9.45 -14.85 -9.77
CA LEU A 55 9.38 -13.94 -8.64
C LEU A 55 10.64 -13.07 -8.53
N VAL A 56 11.79 -13.70 -8.71
CA VAL A 56 13.11 -13.08 -8.59
C VAL A 56 13.69 -12.87 -9.97
N VAL A 57 14.31 -11.71 -10.18
CA VAL A 57 15.00 -11.36 -11.43
C VAL A 57 16.39 -10.79 -11.14
N SER A 58 17.24 -10.71 -12.16
CA SER A 58 18.54 -10.03 -12.04
C SER A 58 18.36 -8.52 -11.87
N GLU A 59 19.41 -7.84 -11.43
CA GLU A 59 19.37 -6.37 -11.27
C GLU A 59 19.15 -5.66 -12.61
N GLU A 60 19.75 -6.15 -13.70
CA GLU A 60 19.57 -5.60 -15.05
C GLU A 60 18.12 -5.74 -15.50
N GLU A 61 17.53 -6.91 -15.27
CA GLU A 61 16.12 -7.14 -15.61
C GLU A 61 15.19 -6.31 -14.74
N ALA A 62 15.49 -6.14 -13.44
CA ALA A 62 14.74 -5.27 -12.56
C ALA A 62 14.76 -3.81 -13.03
N LYS A 63 15.90 -3.30 -13.47
CA LYS A 63 16.04 -1.97 -14.06
C LYS A 63 15.22 -1.84 -15.34
N ARG A 64 15.23 -2.87 -16.21
CA ARG A 64 14.45 -2.89 -17.45
C ARG A 64 12.95 -2.88 -17.18
N ILE A 65 12.49 -3.68 -16.22
CA ILE A 65 11.07 -3.72 -15.82
C ILE A 65 10.67 -2.37 -15.23
N ALA A 66 11.46 -1.82 -14.31
CA ALA A 66 11.19 -0.53 -13.71
C ALA A 66 11.06 0.58 -14.76
N ALA A 67 11.98 0.66 -15.71
CA ALA A 67 11.96 1.66 -16.77
C ALA A 67 10.72 1.55 -17.73
N ALA A 68 10.09 0.39 -17.79
CA ALA A 68 8.87 0.17 -18.58
C ALA A 68 7.58 0.58 -17.85
N VAL A 69 7.65 0.86 -16.53
CA VAL A 69 6.50 1.34 -15.77
C VAL A 69 6.25 2.80 -16.13
N PRO A 70 5.05 3.20 -16.57
CA PRO A 70 4.78 4.57 -17.05
C PRO A 70 5.08 5.69 -16.06
N MET A 71 5.15 5.34 -14.77
CA MET A 71 5.44 6.25 -13.65
C MET A 71 6.84 6.08 -13.08
N ALA A 72 7.67 5.21 -13.68
CA ALA A 72 9.06 5.06 -13.30
C ALA A 72 9.83 6.34 -13.61
N GLY A 73 10.53 6.87 -12.62
CA GLY A 73 11.35 8.06 -12.81
C GLY A 73 10.57 9.37 -12.74
N VAL A 74 9.40 9.38 -12.12
CA VAL A 74 8.77 10.58 -11.58
C VAL A 74 9.62 11.09 -10.39
N THR A 75 10.92 11.27 -10.64
CA THR A 75 11.86 11.97 -9.78
C THR A 75 11.97 13.41 -10.27
N GLU A 76 12.49 14.32 -9.48
CA GLU A 76 12.72 15.72 -9.92
C GLU A 76 13.40 15.84 -11.29
N GLU A 77 14.23 14.87 -11.67
CA GLU A 77 14.88 14.82 -12.99
C GLU A 77 13.95 14.29 -14.11
N GLY A 78 13.04 13.36 -13.81
CA GLY A 78 12.05 12.83 -14.75
C GLY A 78 10.98 13.87 -15.17
N PHE A 79 10.79 14.87 -14.32
CA PHE A 79 9.86 15.99 -14.59
C PHE A 79 10.36 17.04 -15.56
N LYS A 80 11.64 17.09 -15.91
CA LYS A 80 12.20 18.09 -16.82
C LYS A 80 11.62 18.03 -18.24
N GLY A 81 10.86 16.99 -18.59
CA GLY A 81 10.16 16.84 -19.85
C GLY A 81 8.63 16.91 -19.77
N ALA A 82 8.06 16.95 -18.56
CA ALA A 82 6.63 17.05 -18.37
C ALA A 82 6.18 18.50 -18.61
N THR A 83 5.51 18.73 -19.71
CA THR A 83 4.86 20.02 -19.96
C THR A 83 3.77 20.22 -18.92
N TYR A 84 3.96 21.19 -18.05
CA TYR A 84 2.93 21.71 -17.16
C TYR A 84 1.64 21.90 -17.94
N SER A 85 0.57 21.23 -17.57
CA SER A 85 -0.71 21.43 -18.25
C SER A 85 -1.17 22.86 -17.99
N ASP A 86 -1.34 23.62 -19.05
CA ASP A 86 -1.92 24.95 -18.98
C ASP A 86 -3.34 24.81 -18.41
N PRO A 87 -3.63 25.35 -17.20
CA PRO A 87 -4.94 25.23 -16.56
C PRO A 87 -6.07 25.81 -17.44
N ASN A 88 -5.73 26.61 -18.46
CA ASN A 88 -6.70 27.19 -19.40
C ASN A 88 -7.03 26.28 -20.59
N LYS A 89 -6.32 25.16 -20.75
CA LYS A 89 -6.55 24.24 -21.89
C LYS A 89 -7.62 23.17 -21.64
N GLY A 90 -8.23 23.17 -20.46
CA GLY A 90 -9.23 22.18 -20.06
C GLY A 90 -8.67 20.77 -19.80
N PRO A 91 -9.54 19.80 -19.53
CA PRO A 91 -9.13 18.44 -19.22
C PRO A 91 -8.46 17.76 -20.42
N PRO A 92 -7.56 16.81 -20.16
CA PRO A 92 -6.91 16.06 -21.21
C PRO A 92 -7.90 15.31 -22.12
N PRO A 93 -7.59 15.10 -23.39
CA PRO A 93 -8.43 14.33 -24.29
C PRO A 93 -8.64 12.91 -23.74
N LYS A 94 -9.85 12.36 -23.93
CA LYS A 94 -10.16 10.98 -23.56
C LYS A 94 -9.15 10.02 -24.20
N GLY A 95 -8.46 9.21 -23.38
CA GLY A 95 -7.44 8.27 -23.84
C GLY A 95 -6.01 8.82 -23.84
N ALA A 96 -5.77 10.03 -23.35
CA ALA A 96 -4.43 10.52 -23.09
C ALA A 96 -3.73 9.62 -22.07
N LYS A 97 -2.55 9.09 -22.44
CA LYS A 97 -1.76 8.17 -21.59
C LYS A 97 -1.10 8.86 -20.40
N ASP A 98 -1.09 10.16 -20.36
CA ASP A 98 -0.42 10.98 -19.36
C ASP A 98 -1.43 11.64 -18.41
N PHE A 99 -2.06 10.81 -17.61
CA PHE A 99 -2.99 11.29 -16.59
C PHE A 99 -2.23 11.98 -15.43
N GLY A 100 -1.01 11.54 -15.13
CA GLY A 100 -0.22 12.05 -14.01
C GLY A 100 0.20 13.51 -14.20
N VAL A 101 0.56 13.89 -15.42
CA VAL A 101 1.04 15.24 -15.72
C VAL A 101 -0.08 16.26 -15.89
N GLN A 102 -1.28 15.81 -16.21
CA GLN A 102 -2.39 16.71 -16.59
C GLN A 102 -3.42 16.97 -15.49
N GLY A 103 -3.34 16.28 -14.36
CA GLY A 103 -4.31 16.42 -13.27
C GLY A 103 -3.71 16.42 -11.88
N TYR A 104 -2.43 16.12 -11.76
CA TYR A 104 -1.73 16.03 -10.50
C TYR A 104 -0.44 16.81 -10.54
N ASP A 105 -0.15 17.55 -9.49
CA ASP A 105 1.19 18.06 -9.28
C ASP A 105 2.08 16.86 -8.93
N SER A 106 2.84 16.44 -9.91
CA SER A 106 3.73 15.29 -9.87
C SER A 106 4.85 15.40 -8.82
N PHE A 107 5.08 16.59 -8.29
CA PHE A 107 5.98 16.81 -7.15
C PHE A 107 5.60 15.95 -5.93
N TRP A 108 4.30 15.70 -5.72
CA TRP A 108 3.79 14.90 -4.60
C TRP A 108 3.81 13.40 -4.84
N MET A 109 4.18 12.95 -6.05
CA MET A 109 4.18 11.54 -6.40
C MET A 109 5.53 10.90 -6.12
N ASP A 110 5.56 9.91 -5.25
CA ASP A 110 6.72 9.06 -4.99
C ASP A 110 6.34 7.58 -5.00
N PRO A 111 6.09 7.01 -6.20
CA PRO A 111 5.81 5.58 -6.32
C PRO A 111 7.08 4.72 -6.14
N GLY A 112 8.23 5.35 -5.93
CA GLY A 112 9.55 4.72 -6.00
C GLY A 112 10.11 4.69 -7.42
N ALA A 113 11.43 4.51 -7.51
CA ALA A 113 12.19 4.52 -8.77
C ALA A 113 12.65 3.11 -9.22
N ARG A 114 12.40 2.08 -8.42
CA ARG A 114 12.94 0.72 -8.64
C ARG A 114 11.97 -0.34 -8.14
N LEU A 115 12.20 -1.58 -8.57
CA LEU A 115 11.54 -2.73 -7.94
C LEU A 115 12.01 -2.90 -6.49
N ALA A 116 11.18 -3.51 -5.67
CA ALA A 116 11.56 -3.86 -4.30
C ALA A 116 12.73 -4.87 -4.31
N ASN A 117 13.70 -4.60 -3.45
CA ASN A 117 14.73 -5.57 -3.10
C ASN A 117 14.38 -6.15 -1.74
N VAL A 118 13.98 -7.42 -1.70
CA VAL A 118 13.57 -8.11 -0.48
C VAL A 118 14.55 -9.25 -0.24
N LYS A 119 15.18 -9.26 0.93
CA LYS A 119 16.21 -10.28 1.27
C LYS A 119 17.37 -10.34 0.24
N GLY A 120 17.72 -9.20 -0.36
CA GLY A 120 18.76 -9.14 -1.41
C GLY A 120 18.29 -9.54 -2.82
N GLU A 121 17.00 -9.82 -3.01
CA GLU A 121 16.42 -10.29 -4.27
C GLU A 121 15.46 -9.24 -4.87
N TRP A 122 15.64 -8.93 -6.16
CA TRP A 122 14.73 -8.06 -6.89
C TRP A 122 13.42 -8.78 -7.21
N ARG A 123 12.29 -8.23 -6.74
CA ARG A 123 10.97 -8.88 -6.79
C ARG A 123 10.09 -8.32 -7.88
N THR A 124 9.42 -9.21 -8.64
CA THR A 124 8.43 -8.85 -9.66
C THR A 124 7.00 -8.82 -9.13
N SER A 125 6.78 -9.27 -7.90
CA SER A 125 5.53 -9.17 -7.15
C SER A 125 5.81 -9.25 -5.66
N TYR A 126 4.90 -8.72 -4.85
CA TYR A 126 4.97 -8.92 -3.40
C TYR A 126 4.39 -10.28 -2.97
N VAL A 127 3.37 -10.79 -3.67
CA VAL A 127 2.83 -12.12 -3.38
C VAL A 127 3.89 -13.19 -3.65
N VAL A 128 4.21 -13.96 -2.59
CA VAL A 128 5.17 -15.07 -2.62
C VAL A 128 4.49 -16.42 -2.47
N GLU A 129 3.35 -16.46 -1.80
CA GLU A 129 2.51 -17.64 -1.67
C GLU A 129 1.06 -17.30 -2.06
N PRO A 130 0.49 -18.00 -3.01
CA PRO A 130 1.03 -19.13 -3.76
C PRO A 130 2.16 -18.69 -4.73
N ALA A 131 3.02 -19.65 -5.11
CA ALA A 131 4.19 -19.42 -5.99
C ALA A 131 3.84 -18.82 -7.35
N SER A 132 2.59 -18.91 -7.78
CA SER A 132 2.08 -18.24 -8.98
C SER A 132 2.19 -16.72 -8.91
N GLY A 133 2.25 -16.14 -7.69
CA GLY A 133 2.21 -14.70 -7.47
C GLY A 133 0.84 -14.08 -7.74
N GLN A 134 -0.22 -14.91 -7.81
CA GLN A 134 -1.61 -14.49 -7.99
C GLN A 134 -2.41 -14.71 -6.71
N LEU A 135 -3.44 -13.91 -6.50
CA LEU A 135 -4.34 -14.09 -5.37
C LEU A 135 -5.29 -15.26 -5.65
N PRO A 136 -5.42 -16.24 -4.71
CA PRO A 136 -6.20 -17.45 -4.92
C PRO A 136 -7.69 -17.25 -4.66
N TYR A 137 -8.36 -16.41 -5.45
CA TYR A 137 -9.78 -16.09 -5.27
C TYR A 137 -10.69 -17.32 -5.35
N VAL A 138 -11.72 -17.35 -4.49
CA VAL A 138 -12.82 -18.34 -4.59
C VAL A 138 -13.58 -18.18 -5.91
N ASP A 139 -13.86 -16.93 -6.29
CA ASP A 139 -14.49 -16.58 -7.56
C ASP A 139 -13.70 -15.49 -8.29
N PRO A 140 -12.72 -15.86 -9.14
CA PRO A 140 -11.95 -14.89 -9.92
C PRO A 140 -12.79 -14.06 -10.90
N ALA A 141 -13.88 -14.64 -11.43
CA ALA A 141 -14.73 -13.95 -12.40
C ALA A 141 -15.55 -12.85 -11.72
N GLU A 142 -16.11 -13.12 -10.55
CA GLU A 142 -16.82 -12.10 -9.77
C GLU A 142 -15.88 -10.98 -9.32
N GLN A 143 -14.63 -11.30 -8.93
CA GLN A 143 -13.64 -10.28 -8.59
C GLN A 143 -13.25 -9.43 -9.81
N ALA A 144 -13.12 -10.04 -10.98
CA ALA A 144 -12.87 -9.28 -12.21
C ALA A 144 -14.04 -8.34 -12.56
N LYS A 145 -15.29 -8.80 -12.40
CA LYS A 145 -16.50 -8.02 -12.59
C LYS A 145 -16.59 -6.84 -11.62
N LYS A 146 -16.33 -7.06 -10.33
CA LYS A 146 -16.29 -5.99 -9.31
C LYS A 146 -15.24 -4.94 -9.64
N ARG A 147 -14.05 -5.36 -10.09
CA ARG A 147 -12.97 -4.46 -10.51
C ARG A 147 -13.37 -3.64 -11.72
N ALA A 148 -13.95 -4.27 -12.75
CA ALA A 148 -14.43 -3.59 -13.95
C ALA A 148 -15.51 -2.55 -13.63
N ALA A 149 -16.50 -2.90 -12.79
CA ALA A 149 -17.55 -1.98 -12.37
C ALA A 149 -16.99 -0.77 -11.58
N ARG A 150 -15.97 -1.00 -10.76
CA ARG A 150 -15.28 0.09 -10.06
C ARG A 150 -14.57 1.01 -11.05
N SER A 151 -13.82 0.48 -12.00
CA SER A 151 -13.13 1.25 -13.04
C SER A 151 -14.12 2.08 -13.86
N GLU A 152 -15.23 1.49 -14.30
CA GLU A 152 -16.27 2.16 -15.05
C GLU A 152 -16.86 3.36 -14.30
N ARG A 153 -17.07 3.26 -12.99
CA ARG A 153 -17.55 4.39 -12.16
C ARG A 153 -16.60 5.58 -12.22
N TYR A 154 -15.30 5.35 -12.19
CA TYR A 154 -14.29 6.41 -12.27
C TYR A 154 -14.15 6.96 -13.71
N GLU A 155 -14.12 6.09 -14.70
CA GLU A 155 -13.88 6.49 -16.09
C GLU A 155 -15.06 7.24 -16.72
N THR A 156 -16.29 6.83 -16.41
CA THR A 156 -17.49 7.40 -17.05
C THR A 156 -18.06 8.59 -16.29
N GLY A 157 -17.67 8.78 -15.03
CA GLY A 157 -18.30 9.76 -14.14
C GLY A 157 -19.79 9.50 -13.92
N ASN A 158 -20.25 8.28 -14.23
CA ASN A 158 -21.64 7.85 -14.06
C ASN A 158 -21.96 7.37 -12.63
N ALA A 159 -21.04 7.59 -11.69
CA ALA A 159 -21.39 7.40 -10.29
C ALA A 159 -22.51 8.37 -9.93
N ALA A 160 -23.60 7.83 -9.40
CA ALA A 160 -24.63 8.64 -8.81
C ALA A 160 -24.10 9.20 -7.50
N TYR A 161 -23.58 10.41 -7.53
CA TYR A 161 -23.10 11.12 -6.33
C TYR A 161 -24.29 11.81 -5.63
N GLU A 162 -25.19 10.99 -5.10
CA GLU A 162 -26.38 11.48 -4.38
C GLU A 162 -26.00 12.22 -3.09
N GLY A 163 -24.91 11.78 -2.46
CA GLY A 163 -24.34 12.38 -1.26
C GLY A 163 -22.87 12.04 -1.11
N PRO A 164 -22.19 12.56 -0.06
CA PRO A 164 -20.79 12.21 0.23
C PRO A 164 -20.57 10.70 0.37
N GLU A 165 -21.55 9.96 0.87
CA GLU A 165 -21.49 8.52 1.09
C GLU A 165 -21.36 7.72 -0.20
N ALA A 166 -21.71 8.31 -1.34
CA ALA A 166 -21.52 7.69 -2.64
C ALA A 166 -20.05 7.76 -3.14
N THR A 167 -19.21 8.55 -2.49
CA THR A 167 -17.78 8.62 -2.78
C THR A 167 -16.97 7.63 -1.95
N ASN A 168 -15.74 7.35 -2.38
CA ASN A 168 -14.83 6.50 -1.63
C ASN A 168 -14.49 7.11 -0.25
N ILE A 169 -14.29 6.27 0.76
CA ILE A 169 -13.97 6.73 2.12
C ILE A 169 -12.64 7.50 2.19
N ALA A 170 -11.71 7.22 1.31
CA ALA A 170 -10.46 7.98 1.20
C ALA A 170 -10.67 9.36 0.58
N GLU A 171 -11.58 9.49 -0.40
CA GLU A 171 -12.01 10.79 -0.93
C GLU A 171 -12.74 11.64 0.13
N ARG A 172 -13.38 10.97 1.11
CA ARG A 172 -13.98 11.61 2.29
C ARG A 172 -13.00 11.87 3.42
N CYS A 173 -11.73 11.58 3.23
CA CYS A 173 -10.69 11.74 4.25
C CYS A 173 -10.93 10.93 5.54
N LEU A 174 -11.58 9.78 5.45
CA LEU A 174 -11.82 8.92 6.62
C LEU A 174 -10.66 7.97 6.88
N ILE A 175 -10.04 7.44 5.82
CA ILE A 175 -8.78 6.66 5.85
C ILE A 175 -7.99 6.93 4.57
N GLY A 176 -6.72 6.51 4.52
CA GLY A 176 -5.87 6.59 3.33
C GLY A 176 -6.28 5.66 2.20
N PHE A 177 -5.79 5.97 1.00
CA PHE A 177 -5.98 5.12 -0.19
C PHE A 177 -5.10 3.86 -0.13
N ALA A 178 -5.40 2.90 -1.00
CA ALA A 178 -4.56 1.77 -1.36
C ALA A 178 -4.10 0.89 -0.19
N ASN A 179 -4.81 0.86 0.92
CA ASN A 179 -4.42 0.09 2.10
C ASN A 179 -3.16 0.61 2.81
N ALA A 180 -2.88 1.91 2.71
CA ALA A 180 -1.68 2.51 3.26
C ALA A 180 -1.44 2.16 4.74
N ALA A 181 -2.46 2.28 5.60
CA ALA A 181 -2.34 1.93 7.02
C ALA A 181 -2.66 0.46 7.34
N GLY A 182 -3.05 -0.36 6.38
CA GLY A 182 -3.34 -1.78 6.57
C GLY A 182 -4.79 -2.11 6.95
N PRO A 183 -5.06 -3.32 7.48
CA PRO A 183 -4.08 -4.40 7.67
C PRO A 183 -3.54 -4.94 6.35
N GLY A 184 -2.28 -5.37 6.36
CA GLY A 184 -1.54 -5.66 5.13
C GLY A 184 -1.19 -4.37 4.39
N MET A 185 -0.22 -3.60 4.92
CA MET A 185 0.15 -2.28 4.41
C MET A 185 0.80 -2.37 3.04
N LEU A 186 0.36 -1.52 2.12
CA LEU A 186 0.90 -1.40 0.78
C LEU A 186 1.19 0.05 0.43
N SER A 187 2.25 0.28 -0.34
CA SER A 187 2.54 1.60 -0.89
C SER A 187 1.50 2.02 -1.92
N GLY A 188 1.18 3.31 -1.92
CA GLY A 188 0.42 3.99 -2.97
C GLY A 188 1.32 4.70 -3.96
N LEU A 189 0.73 5.63 -4.71
CA LEU A 189 1.46 6.49 -5.64
C LEU A 189 2.21 7.63 -4.94
N TYR A 190 1.89 7.91 -3.69
CA TYR A 190 2.42 9.01 -2.87
C TYR A 190 2.18 8.73 -1.39
N ASN A 191 2.87 9.46 -0.51
CA ASN A 191 2.74 9.37 0.94
C ASN A 191 2.87 7.93 1.47
N SER A 192 3.87 7.20 0.96
CA SER A 192 4.14 5.80 1.32
C SER A 192 5.15 5.69 2.47
N ASN A 193 5.20 6.71 3.33
CA ASN A 193 6.07 6.76 4.49
C ASN A 193 5.32 6.42 5.78
N TYR A 194 6.07 5.91 6.74
CA TYR A 194 5.55 5.44 8.02
C TYR A 194 6.46 5.91 9.15
N GLN A 195 5.85 6.41 10.22
CA GLN A 195 6.53 6.55 11.49
C GLN A 195 6.18 5.39 12.38
N MET A 196 7.17 4.65 12.83
CA MET A 196 7.02 3.60 13.83
C MET A 196 7.57 4.08 15.17
N VAL A 197 6.80 3.89 16.25
CA VAL A 197 7.21 4.19 17.62
C VAL A 197 6.99 2.97 18.47
N GLN A 198 8.08 2.43 18.99
CA GLN A 198 8.08 1.22 19.80
C GLN A 198 8.25 1.59 21.27
N THR A 199 7.36 1.07 22.09
CA THR A 199 7.50 1.05 23.55
C THR A 199 7.47 -0.39 24.05
N LYS A 200 7.66 -0.60 25.34
CA LYS A 200 7.55 -1.94 25.93
C LYS A 200 6.15 -2.57 25.73
N ASP A 201 5.10 -1.74 25.79
CA ASP A 201 3.72 -2.21 25.87
C ASP A 201 2.90 -1.92 24.61
N HIS A 202 3.43 -1.08 23.71
CA HIS A 202 2.71 -0.68 22.49
C HIS A 202 3.67 -0.49 21.31
N MET A 203 3.16 -0.81 20.13
CA MET A 203 3.70 -0.36 18.84
C MET A 203 2.71 0.62 18.24
N MET A 204 3.17 1.82 17.87
CA MET A 204 2.40 2.74 17.05
C MET A 204 2.98 2.73 15.62
N ILE A 205 2.10 2.59 14.65
CA ILE A 205 2.43 2.76 13.23
C ILE A 205 1.54 3.87 12.70
N LEU A 206 2.16 4.99 12.35
CA LEU A 206 1.50 6.14 11.74
C LEU A 206 1.83 6.12 10.25
N ALA A 207 0.82 5.97 9.40
CA ALA A 207 0.96 6.15 7.96
C ALA A 207 0.89 7.64 7.63
N GLU A 208 1.78 8.13 6.77
CA GLU A 208 1.79 9.52 6.31
C GLU A 208 0.48 9.86 5.60
N MET A 209 -0.03 8.94 4.77
CA MET A 209 -1.29 9.11 4.08
C MET A 209 -2.45 9.16 5.07
N ALA A 210 -3.21 10.24 5.04
CA ALA A 210 -4.37 10.53 5.88
C ALA A 210 -4.10 10.55 7.40
N HIS A 211 -2.83 10.54 7.84
CA HIS A 211 -2.41 10.47 9.27
C HIS A 211 -2.98 9.24 10.00
N ASP A 212 -3.21 8.16 9.26
CA ASP A 212 -3.80 6.95 9.81
C ASP A 212 -2.87 6.30 10.82
N ALA A 213 -3.32 6.20 12.06
CA ALA A 213 -2.54 5.63 13.16
C ALA A 213 -3.12 4.30 13.65
N ARG A 214 -2.25 3.30 13.76
CA ARG A 214 -2.55 2.04 14.45
C ARG A 214 -1.75 2.00 15.74
N VAL A 215 -2.44 1.91 16.87
CA VAL A 215 -1.83 1.73 18.20
C VAL A 215 -2.10 0.30 18.64
N ILE A 216 -1.07 -0.52 18.62
CA ILE A 216 -1.13 -1.97 18.81
C ILE A 216 -0.61 -2.31 20.21
N PRO A 217 -1.44 -2.82 21.12
CA PRO A 217 -0.98 -3.31 22.41
C PRO A 217 -0.12 -4.57 22.24
N ILE A 218 0.99 -4.64 22.96
CA ILE A 218 1.95 -5.76 22.94
C ILE A 218 1.73 -6.65 24.15
N PHE A 219 1.61 -7.95 23.92
CA PHE A 219 1.41 -8.97 24.93
C PHE A 219 2.60 -9.94 24.96
N ASP A 220 2.78 -10.61 26.10
CA ASP A 220 3.89 -11.57 26.26
C ASP A 220 3.80 -12.78 25.32
N THR A 221 2.57 -13.19 24.97
CA THR A 221 2.33 -14.36 24.09
C THR A 221 1.17 -14.12 23.15
N ALA A 222 1.17 -14.84 22.03
CA ALA A 222 0.08 -14.83 21.05
C ALA A 222 -1.28 -15.20 21.68
N GLU A 223 -1.28 -16.13 22.63
CA GLU A 223 -2.49 -16.57 23.34
C GLU A 223 -3.10 -15.44 24.16
N LYS A 224 -2.27 -14.76 24.98
CA LYS A 224 -2.71 -13.57 25.73
C LYS A 224 -3.21 -12.47 24.83
N ALA A 225 -2.50 -12.22 23.72
CA ALA A 225 -2.89 -11.22 22.75
C ALA A 225 -4.30 -11.52 22.20
N ARG A 226 -4.53 -12.74 21.71
CA ARG A 226 -5.82 -13.14 21.14
C ARG A 226 -6.96 -13.15 22.18
N SER A 227 -6.68 -13.52 23.43
CA SER A 227 -7.69 -13.49 24.50
C SER A 227 -8.04 -12.09 25.00
N SER A 228 -7.22 -11.08 24.67
CA SER A 228 -7.39 -9.69 25.07
C SER A 228 -8.11 -8.84 24.01
N ARG A 229 -8.64 -9.47 22.96
CA ARG A 229 -9.36 -8.77 21.88
C ARG A 229 -10.62 -8.08 22.40
N ARG A 230 -10.99 -7.00 21.73
CA ARG A 230 -12.24 -6.29 21.99
C ARG A 230 -13.45 -7.15 21.64
N PRO A 231 -14.62 -6.89 22.26
CA PRO A 231 -15.87 -7.52 21.82
C PRO A 231 -16.10 -7.32 20.33
N SER A 232 -16.58 -8.36 19.62
CA SER A 232 -16.76 -8.36 18.16
C SER A 232 -17.75 -7.30 17.65
N ALA A 233 -18.59 -6.76 18.52
CA ALA A 233 -19.47 -5.64 18.19
C ALA A 233 -18.72 -4.31 17.98
N ILE A 234 -17.47 -4.21 18.46
CA ILE A 234 -16.62 -3.02 18.29
C ILE A 234 -15.73 -3.27 17.08
N LYS A 235 -16.03 -2.63 15.96
CA LYS A 235 -15.31 -2.75 14.68
C LYS A 235 -14.53 -1.47 14.39
N PRO A 236 -13.28 -1.34 14.92
CA PRO A 236 -12.46 -0.16 14.67
C PRO A 236 -11.98 -0.11 13.22
N TRP A 237 -11.55 1.08 12.79
CA TRP A 237 -10.76 1.20 11.57
C TRP A 237 -9.48 0.34 11.69
N PHE A 238 -9.08 -0.27 10.60
CA PHE A 238 -7.93 -1.21 10.48
C PHE A 238 -8.08 -2.52 11.27
N GLY A 239 -9.28 -2.82 11.77
CA GLY A 239 -9.58 -4.02 12.55
C GLY A 239 -9.10 -3.94 14.00
N ASP A 240 -9.47 -4.96 14.79
CA ASP A 240 -8.95 -5.15 16.14
C ASP A 240 -7.59 -5.82 16.07
N THR A 241 -6.53 -5.03 16.30
CA THR A 241 -5.13 -5.46 16.15
C THR A 241 -4.47 -5.63 17.51
N VAL A 242 -3.83 -6.78 17.71
CA VAL A 242 -3.03 -7.12 18.89
C VAL A 242 -1.65 -7.61 18.45
N GLY A 243 -0.60 -7.41 19.28
CA GLY A 243 0.78 -7.74 18.93
C GLY A 243 1.50 -8.54 19.99
N TRP A 244 2.57 -9.24 19.58
CA TRP A 244 3.50 -9.96 20.44
C TRP A 244 4.85 -10.13 19.74
N TRP A 245 5.85 -10.59 20.48
CA TRP A 245 7.17 -10.90 19.91
C TRP A 245 7.39 -12.40 19.77
N GLU A 246 7.85 -12.81 18.60
CA GLU A 246 8.37 -14.16 18.31
C GLU A 246 9.88 -14.06 18.06
N GLY A 247 10.68 -14.27 19.11
CA GLY A 247 12.13 -14.02 19.03
C GLY A 247 12.42 -12.55 18.71
N ASP A 248 13.05 -12.30 17.58
CA ASP A 248 13.40 -10.97 17.07
C ASP A 248 12.38 -10.42 16.04
N THR A 249 11.25 -11.09 15.84
CA THR A 249 10.16 -10.65 14.95
C THR A 249 9.00 -10.11 15.77
N PHE A 250 8.58 -8.87 15.49
CA PHE A 250 7.31 -8.34 15.98
C PHE A 250 6.18 -8.87 15.10
N VAL A 251 5.19 -9.48 15.73
CA VAL A 251 4.01 -10.03 15.07
C VAL A 251 2.79 -9.28 15.54
N MET A 252 1.93 -8.91 14.61
CA MET A 252 0.61 -8.38 14.93
C MET A 252 -0.46 -9.06 14.09
N GLU A 253 -1.64 -9.21 14.66
CA GLU A 253 -2.77 -9.89 14.04
C GLU A 253 -4.02 -9.02 14.14
N SER A 254 -4.63 -8.75 13.01
CA SER A 254 -5.85 -7.96 12.88
C SER A 254 -7.02 -8.86 12.52
N THR A 255 -8.12 -8.69 13.24
CA THR A 255 -9.40 -9.36 12.98
C THR A 255 -10.54 -8.35 13.11
N ASN A 256 -11.78 -8.78 12.96
CA ASN A 256 -12.96 -7.95 13.17
C ASN A 256 -12.89 -6.65 12.36
N ILE A 257 -12.65 -6.79 11.06
CA ILE A 257 -12.43 -5.69 10.14
C ILE A 257 -13.71 -4.87 9.97
N ASN A 258 -13.57 -3.55 9.94
CA ASN A 258 -14.71 -2.65 9.74
C ASN A 258 -15.32 -2.87 8.34
N PRO A 259 -16.61 -3.19 8.21
CA PRO A 259 -17.23 -3.50 6.92
C PRO A 259 -17.19 -2.32 5.94
N VAL A 260 -17.23 -1.07 6.42
CA VAL A 260 -17.11 0.11 5.55
C VAL A 260 -15.71 0.19 4.95
N GLN A 261 -14.68 -0.19 5.69
CA GLN A 261 -13.31 -0.28 5.17
C GLN A 261 -13.17 -1.41 4.14
N VAL A 262 -13.80 -2.56 4.38
CA VAL A 262 -13.80 -3.70 3.45
C VAL A 262 -14.30 -3.28 2.06
N GLU A 263 -15.40 -2.54 1.98
CA GLU A 263 -15.95 -2.06 0.72
C GLU A 263 -15.02 -1.10 -0.02
N ALA A 264 -14.24 -0.33 0.71
CA ALA A 264 -13.33 0.67 0.15
C ALA A 264 -11.96 0.12 -0.22
N GLN A 265 -11.58 -1.04 0.30
CA GLN A 265 -10.28 -1.63 0.07
C GLN A 265 -10.10 -1.99 -1.41
N SER A 266 -9.08 -1.39 -2.04
CA SER A 266 -8.88 -1.48 -3.48
C SER A 266 -7.73 -2.40 -3.89
N SER A 267 -6.73 -2.58 -3.03
CA SER A 267 -5.51 -3.33 -3.37
C SER A 267 -5.73 -4.84 -3.39
N PHE A 268 -6.44 -5.35 -2.40
CA PHE A 268 -6.93 -6.72 -2.33
C PHE A 268 -8.19 -6.77 -1.48
N PRO A 269 -9.25 -7.47 -1.92
CA PRO A 269 -10.46 -7.60 -1.13
C PRO A 269 -10.23 -8.52 0.06
N ILE A 270 -10.87 -8.20 1.19
CA ILE A 270 -10.99 -9.10 2.36
C ILE A 270 -12.44 -9.01 2.89
N SER A 271 -12.89 -10.04 3.60
CA SER A 271 -14.14 -9.97 4.34
C SER A 271 -13.96 -9.33 5.73
N GLU A 272 -15.03 -9.02 6.41
CA GLU A 272 -14.99 -8.56 7.80
C GLU A 272 -14.47 -9.63 8.78
N ASN A 273 -14.52 -10.90 8.35
CA ASN A 273 -14.06 -12.08 9.09
C ASN A 273 -12.61 -12.47 8.77
N ALA A 274 -11.95 -11.73 7.90
CA ALA A 274 -10.55 -11.98 7.56
C ALA A 274 -9.64 -11.90 8.80
N VAL A 275 -8.60 -12.73 8.81
CA VAL A 275 -7.48 -12.65 9.73
C VAL A 275 -6.25 -12.21 8.93
N VAL A 276 -5.68 -11.06 9.27
CA VAL A 276 -4.45 -10.57 8.66
C VAL A 276 -3.35 -10.59 9.72
N THR A 277 -2.31 -11.39 9.45
CA THR A 277 -1.12 -11.46 10.32
C THR A 277 0.02 -10.72 9.64
N GLU A 278 0.62 -9.77 10.34
CA GLU A 278 1.71 -8.92 9.86
C GLU A 278 2.95 -9.16 10.73
N ARG A 279 4.13 -9.21 10.10
CA ARG A 279 5.39 -9.57 10.76
C ARG A 279 6.48 -8.57 10.36
N PHE A 280 7.20 -8.07 11.33
CA PHE A 280 8.30 -7.12 11.14
C PHE A 280 9.58 -7.72 11.71
N THR A 281 10.54 -7.96 10.85
CA THR A 281 11.87 -8.45 11.24
C THR A 281 12.91 -7.44 10.81
N ARG A 282 13.58 -6.80 11.76
CA ARG A 282 14.67 -5.90 11.42
C ARG A 282 15.86 -6.72 10.97
N THR A 283 16.24 -6.60 9.70
CA THR A 283 17.33 -7.38 9.09
C THR A 283 18.66 -6.65 9.09
N SER A 284 18.63 -5.32 9.18
CA SER A 284 19.83 -4.47 9.30
C SER A 284 19.49 -3.12 9.96
N ASP A 285 20.46 -2.21 10.01
CA ASP A 285 20.24 -0.82 10.41
C ASP A 285 19.35 -0.04 9.44
N LYS A 286 19.22 -0.53 8.20
CA LYS A 286 18.53 0.15 7.08
C LYS A 286 17.41 -0.66 6.45
N ASP A 287 17.06 -1.82 7.01
CA ASP A 287 16.05 -2.68 6.39
C ASP A 287 15.20 -3.40 7.44
N ILE A 288 13.88 -3.36 7.23
CA ILE A 288 12.92 -4.18 7.94
C ILE A 288 12.19 -5.04 6.90
N LEU A 289 12.35 -6.34 7.01
CA LEU A 289 11.50 -7.28 6.29
C LEU A 289 10.08 -7.18 6.86
N TYR A 290 9.15 -6.85 6.01
CA TYR A 290 7.74 -6.86 6.32
C TYR A 290 7.04 -7.97 5.54
N GLU A 291 6.37 -8.83 6.26
CA GLU A 291 5.61 -9.94 5.71
C GLU A 291 4.18 -9.83 6.18
N PHE A 292 3.22 -10.13 5.34
CA PHE A 292 1.86 -10.30 5.80
C PHE A 292 1.18 -11.48 5.13
N SER A 293 0.28 -12.11 5.86
CA SER A 293 -0.57 -13.19 5.36
C SER A 293 -2.04 -12.88 5.60
N VAL A 294 -2.87 -13.29 4.66
CA VAL A 294 -4.32 -13.13 4.73
C VAL A 294 -4.96 -14.51 4.73
N THR A 295 -5.73 -14.77 5.77
CA THR A 295 -6.62 -15.93 5.89
C THR A 295 -8.05 -15.45 5.85
N ASP A 296 -8.74 -15.73 4.75
CA ASP A 296 -10.12 -15.30 4.52
C ASP A 296 -10.83 -16.30 3.60
N PRO A 297 -11.45 -17.34 4.15
CA PRO A 297 -12.09 -18.38 3.36
C PRO A 297 -13.33 -17.93 2.59
N GLU A 298 -13.87 -16.76 2.87
CA GLU A 298 -14.96 -16.17 2.10
C GLU A 298 -14.47 -15.59 0.77
N THR A 299 -13.21 -15.11 0.74
CA THR A 299 -12.63 -14.44 -0.43
C THR A 299 -11.62 -15.33 -1.17
N TYR A 300 -10.88 -16.16 -0.43
CA TYR A 300 -9.75 -16.94 -0.95
C TYR A 300 -9.89 -18.44 -0.67
N THR A 301 -9.48 -19.25 -1.62
CA THR A 301 -9.49 -20.73 -1.50
C THR A 301 -8.44 -21.28 -0.55
N GLN A 302 -7.42 -20.48 -0.26
CA GLN A 302 -6.34 -20.77 0.69
C GLN A 302 -5.72 -19.46 1.23
N PRO A 303 -5.04 -19.48 2.37
CA PRO A 303 -4.23 -18.35 2.81
C PRO A 303 -3.18 -17.99 1.76
N TRP A 304 -2.84 -16.69 1.69
CA TRP A 304 -1.79 -16.19 0.83
C TRP A 304 -0.86 -15.25 1.60
N LYS A 305 0.36 -15.06 1.07
CA LYS A 305 1.42 -14.29 1.74
C LYS A 305 2.10 -13.33 0.77
N ALA A 306 2.45 -12.15 1.30
CA ALA A 306 3.27 -11.16 0.63
C ALA A 306 4.50 -10.80 1.47
N GLU A 307 5.59 -10.41 0.79
CA GLU A 307 6.85 -9.95 1.39
C GLU A 307 7.27 -8.61 0.78
N LEU A 308 7.61 -7.66 1.63
CA LEU A 308 8.09 -6.32 1.28
C LEU A 308 9.30 -5.97 2.15
N SER A 309 10.01 -4.89 1.78
CA SER A 309 11.01 -4.27 2.64
C SER A 309 10.64 -2.84 2.95
N PHE A 310 10.87 -2.44 4.20
CA PHE A 310 10.90 -1.03 4.59
C PHE A 310 12.33 -0.53 4.60
N TYR A 311 12.54 0.65 4.04
CA TYR A 311 13.81 1.37 4.01
C TYR A 311 13.69 2.68 4.79
N PRO A 312 14.79 3.32 5.24
CA PRO A 312 14.73 4.64 5.84
C PRO A 312 14.04 5.63 4.91
N SER A 313 13.05 6.34 5.42
CA SER A 313 12.33 7.36 4.65
C SER A 313 13.22 8.57 4.40
N PRO A 314 13.23 9.14 3.17
CA PRO A 314 13.96 10.36 2.85
C PRO A 314 13.31 11.61 3.44
N GLY A 315 12.05 11.56 3.84
CA GLY A 315 11.29 12.68 4.36
C GLY A 315 9.91 12.28 4.87
N TRP A 316 9.23 13.25 5.46
CA TRP A 316 7.87 13.14 5.96
C TRP A 316 7.13 14.42 5.59
N TYR A 317 5.94 14.27 5.03
CA TYR A 317 5.11 15.41 4.62
C TYR A 317 3.74 15.34 5.29
N GLU A 318 3.14 16.50 5.49
CA GLU A 318 1.76 16.58 5.92
C GLU A 318 0.83 16.16 4.77
N TYR A 319 -0.15 15.30 5.10
CA TYR A 319 -1.23 14.94 4.19
C TYR A 319 -2.50 15.69 4.59
N ALA A 320 -2.66 16.93 4.10
CA ALA A 320 -3.77 17.83 4.44
C ALA A 320 -5.04 17.49 3.65
N CYS A 321 -5.62 16.30 3.91
CA CYS A 321 -6.76 15.78 3.16
C CYS A 321 -8.00 16.67 3.31
N HIS A 322 -8.35 17.05 4.53
CA HIS A 322 -9.56 17.83 4.80
C HIS A 322 -9.46 19.26 4.26
N GLU A 323 -8.32 19.92 4.50
CA GLU A 323 -8.08 21.30 4.12
C GLU A 323 -8.03 21.49 2.60
N GLY A 324 -7.55 20.46 1.88
CA GLY A 324 -7.43 20.46 0.42
C GLY A 324 -8.61 19.84 -0.32
N ASN A 325 -9.66 19.38 0.36
CA ASN A 325 -10.76 18.60 -0.25
C ASN A 325 -11.79 19.46 -0.99
N TYR A 326 -11.33 20.37 -1.84
CA TYR A 326 -12.22 21.14 -2.74
C TYR A 326 -12.90 20.24 -3.79
N GLY A 327 -12.32 19.09 -4.10
CA GLY A 327 -12.87 18.11 -5.04
C GLY A 327 -14.25 17.61 -4.63
N MET A 328 -14.49 17.35 -3.34
CA MET A 328 -15.77 16.88 -2.83
C MET A 328 -16.90 17.86 -3.14
N HIS A 329 -16.68 19.17 -2.91
CA HIS A 329 -17.67 20.20 -3.26
C HIS A 329 -17.97 20.21 -4.76
N GLY A 330 -16.94 20.14 -5.60
CA GLY A 330 -17.10 20.13 -7.06
C GLY A 330 -17.86 18.88 -7.57
N ILE A 331 -17.55 17.71 -7.02
CA ILE A 331 -18.22 16.43 -7.35
C ILE A 331 -19.73 16.52 -7.04
N LEU A 332 -20.08 16.95 -5.83
CA LEU A 332 -21.47 17.05 -5.40
C LEU A 332 -22.23 18.14 -6.15
N ALA A 333 -21.60 19.30 -6.41
CA ALA A 333 -22.22 20.37 -7.20
C ALA A 333 -22.47 19.92 -8.64
N GLY A 334 -21.52 19.22 -9.27
CA GLY A 334 -21.67 18.64 -10.60
C GLY A 334 -22.81 17.61 -10.68
N ALA A 335 -22.97 16.78 -9.64
CA ALA A 335 -24.08 15.84 -9.55
C ALA A 335 -25.45 16.58 -9.51
N ARG A 336 -25.58 17.61 -8.67
CA ARG A 336 -26.82 18.44 -8.61
C ARG A 336 -27.13 19.10 -9.95
N GLU A 337 -26.11 19.58 -10.67
CA GLU A 337 -26.32 20.17 -11.99
C GLU A 337 -26.78 19.13 -13.03
N LYS A 338 -26.20 17.92 -13.03
CA LYS A 338 -26.68 16.82 -13.90
C LYS A 338 -28.14 16.47 -13.63
N GLU A 339 -28.55 16.37 -12.36
CA GLU A 339 -29.95 16.11 -11.96
C GLU A 339 -30.88 17.22 -12.45
N ARG A 340 -30.49 18.48 -12.30
CA ARG A 340 -31.22 19.63 -12.81
C ARG A 340 -31.44 19.56 -14.30
N GLN A 341 -30.38 19.25 -15.07
CA GLN A 341 -30.44 19.12 -16.54
C GLN A 341 -31.34 17.95 -16.95
N ALA A 342 -31.27 16.81 -16.28
CA ALA A 342 -32.13 15.67 -16.52
C ALA A 342 -33.62 15.99 -16.29
N ALA A 343 -33.93 16.72 -15.21
CA ALA A 343 -35.27 17.15 -14.89
C ALA A 343 -35.83 18.12 -15.94
N LEU A 344 -35.03 19.04 -16.45
CA LEU A 344 -35.41 19.96 -17.53
C LEU A 344 -35.70 19.20 -18.84
N THR A 345 -34.85 18.26 -19.19
CA THR A 345 -35.01 17.42 -20.39
C THR A 345 -36.27 16.56 -20.30
N ALA A 346 -36.56 15.99 -19.12
CA ALA A 346 -37.76 15.21 -18.90
C ALA A 346 -39.06 16.05 -19.04
N LYS A 347 -39.04 17.30 -18.58
CA LYS A 347 -40.15 18.24 -18.74
C LYS A 347 -40.34 18.71 -20.20
N ALA A 348 -39.26 18.77 -20.98
CA ALA A 348 -39.30 19.19 -22.38
C ALA A 348 -39.76 18.08 -23.34
N LYS A 349 -39.79 16.82 -22.95
CA LYS A 349 -40.32 15.73 -23.79
C LYS A 349 -41.83 15.89 -23.92
N PRO A 350 -42.42 15.99 -25.16
CA PRO A 350 -43.85 16.11 -25.35
C PRO A 350 -44.56 14.90 -24.75
N LYS A 351 -45.60 15.13 -23.95
CA LYS A 351 -46.52 14.05 -23.53
C LYS A 351 -47.01 13.36 -24.81
N ALA A 352 -46.72 12.08 -24.96
CA ALA A 352 -47.25 11.27 -26.07
C ALA A 352 -48.77 11.47 -26.11
N ARG A 353 -49.27 12.07 -27.16
CA ARG A 353 -50.70 12.34 -27.40
C ARG A 353 -51.35 10.98 -27.61
N THR A 354 -52.04 10.48 -26.62
CA THR A 354 -52.90 9.29 -26.75
C THR A 354 -53.98 9.64 -27.75
N VAL A 355 -53.84 9.23 -28.99
CA VAL A 355 -54.90 9.26 -29.99
C VAL A 355 -55.89 8.17 -29.54
N LYS A 356 -56.97 8.57 -28.89
CA LYS A 356 -58.16 7.73 -28.74
C LYS A 356 -58.72 7.54 -30.14
N GLY A 357 -58.54 6.34 -30.72
CA GLY A 357 -59.27 5.89 -31.90
C GLY A 357 -60.76 5.86 -31.53
N GLY A 358 -61.50 6.77 -32.08
CA GLY A 358 -62.96 6.69 -32.09
C GLY A 358 -63.40 5.74 -33.23
N GLN A 359 -64.17 4.76 -32.87
CA GLN A 359 -65.12 4.14 -33.77
C GLN A 359 -66.44 4.90 -33.70
#